data_9fa70d62cf1bdf31d7356f0b6c22dacd
#
_entry.id   9fa70d62cf1bdf31d7356f0b6c22dacd
#
_cell.length_a   1.000
_cell.length_b   1.000
_cell.length_c   1.000
_cell.angle_alpha   90.00
_cell.angle_beta   90.00
_cell.angle_gamma   90.00
#
_symmetry.space_group_name_H-M   'P 1'
#
loop_
_entity.id
_entity.type
_entity.pdbx_description
1 polymer ?
#
loop_
_entity_poly.entity_id
_entity_poly.type
_entity_poly.pdbx_seq_one_letter_code
_entity_poly.pdbx_strand_id
1 'polypeptide(L)'
;MTNTGLTDHILNIAESRRDMLAIIDLEGGFIPSTENTNGDSAAGNRGSVTTTVDNLKARAINSSYGTAYYPWVQIKDSETGGSLWAPPSIAALGVFSSTEKKADLWMAPAGFTRGGLTEGAAGIAVTGVRQKLISSERDKLYEANINPIGSFPAEGIVIFGQKTLQTVPSATDRINVRRLLNHIKIEISRIAATLLFEPNLQTTWDRFKNQADTKLEGIKGRFGLEDFKVVLDKTTTTPDLVDRNIMYAKVFLKPARAIEFIAIDFVITNSGASFSD
;
A
#
# COMPACT_ATOMS: atom_id res chain seq x y z
N MET A 1 -4.22 6.15 21.28
CA MET A 1 -4.95 7.36 20.82
C MET A 1 -4.41 7.79 19.49
N THR A 2 -5.27 7.85 18.52
CA THR A 2 -4.95 8.40 17.21
C THR A 2 -4.93 9.92 17.31
N ASN A 3 -3.75 10.48 17.53
CA ASN A 3 -3.59 11.93 17.54
C ASN A 3 -3.56 12.41 16.08
N THR A 4 -4.58 13.16 15.66
CA THR A 4 -4.69 13.68 14.28
C THR A 4 -3.48 14.55 13.91
N GLY A 5 -3.01 15.40 14.80
CA GLY A 5 -1.81 16.22 14.55
C GLY A 5 -0.55 15.40 14.30
N LEU A 6 -0.38 14.27 15.02
CA LEU A 6 0.76 13.37 14.80
C LEU A 6 0.66 12.67 13.45
N THR A 7 -0.54 12.16 13.10
CA THR A 7 -0.74 11.48 11.81
C THR A 7 -0.62 12.43 10.63
N ASP A 8 -1.03 13.69 10.76
CA ASP A 8 -0.83 14.73 9.75
C ASP A 8 0.66 15.05 9.58
N HIS A 9 1.40 15.12 10.68
CA HIS A 9 2.85 15.34 10.62
C HIS A 9 3.59 14.20 9.91
N ILE A 10 3.24 12.94 10.20
CA ILE A 10 3.81 11.76 9.54
C ILE A 10 3.49 11.77 8.03
N LEU A 11 2.26 12.12 7.64
CA LEU A 11 1.87 12.25 6.24
C LEU A 11 2.69 13.35 5.53
N ASN A 12 2.83 14.51 6.14
CA ASN A 12 3.63 15.62 5.60
C ASN A 12 5.10 15.23 5.41
N ILE A 13 5.69 14.46 6.34
CA ILE A 13 7.04 13.91 6.18
C ILE A 13 7.10 12.97 4.97
N ALA A 14 6.15 12.05 4.86
CA ALA A 14 6.11 11.09 3.75
C ALA A 14 5.96 11.79 2.39
N GLU A 15 5.14 12.84 2.31
CA GLU A 15 4.95 13.65 1.12
C GLU A 15 6.19 14.47 0.74
N SER A 16 6.88 15.03 1.72
CA SER A 16 8.09 15.83 1.47
C SER A 16 9.25 14.93 1.01
N ARG A 17 9.44 13.78 1.63
CA ARG A 17 10.50 12.82 1.28
C ARG A 17 10.21 12.07 -0.01
N ARG A 18 8.97 11.66 -0.24
CA ARG A 18 8.53 10.90 -1.44
C ARG A 18 9.24 9.56 -1.65
N ASP A 19 9.77 8.96 -0.61
CA ASP A 19 10.48 7.67 -0.63
C ASP A 19 9.90 6.65 0.37
N MET A 20 8.86 7.03 1.10
CA MET A 20 8.19 6.20 2.10
C MET A 20 6.67 6.21 1.93
N LEU A 21 6.00 5.29 2.62
CA LEU A 21 4.56 5.22 2.75
C LEU A 21 4.20 5.27 4.24
N ALA A 22 3.38 6.24 4.63
CA ALA A 22 2.88 6.36 5.99
C ALA A 22 1.67 5.45 6.19
N ILE A 23 1.63 4.74 7.31
CA ILE A 23 0.46 4.00 7.76
C ILE A 23 -0.10 4.75 8.96
N ILE A 24 -1.33 5.25 8.85
CA ILE A 24 -1.98 6.00 9.91
C ILE A 24 -3.09 5.17 10.56
N ASP A 25 -3.23 5.33 11.87
CA ASP A 25 -4.37 4.80 12.62
C ASP A 25 -5.45 5.86 12.72
N LEU A 26 -6.70 5.40 12.61
CA LEU A 26 -7.85 6.29 12.49
C LEU A 26 -8.48 6.59 13.85
N GLU A 27 -8.94 7.82 14.02
CA GLU A 27 -9.75 8.23 15.16
C GLU A 27 -11.14 7.60 15.07
N GLY A 28 -11.70 7.22 16.24
CA GLY A 28 -13.03 6.56 16.31
C GLY A 28 -13.01 5.06 16.06
N GLY A 29 -11.81 4.48 15.76
CA GLY A 29 -11.68 3.04 15.53
C GLY A 29 -11.90 2.19 16.77
N PHE A 30 -11.41 2.59 17.94
CA PHE A 30 -11.59 1.84 19.17
C PHE A 30 -10.84 2.43 20.39
N ILE A 31 -11.45 2.33 21.56
CA ILE A 31 -10.79 2.47 22.85
C ILE A 31 -10.69 1.07 23.47
N PRO A 32 -9.51 0.55 23.84
CA PRO A 32 -9.36 -0.71 24.51
C PRO A 32 -10.21 -0.76 25.79
N SER A 33 -10.82 -1.91 26.08
CA SER A 33 -11.61 -2.08 27.29
C SER A 33 -10.83 -1.83 28.57
N THR A 34 -9.51 -2.00 28.53
CA THR A 34 -8.56 -1.71 29.62
C THR A 34 -8.37 -0.22 29.88
N GLU A 35 -8.68 0.64 28.90
CA GLU A 35 -8.59 2.10 29.02
C GLU A 35 -9.94 2.74 29.32
N ASN A 36 -11.01 1.94 29.35
CA ASN A 36 -12.35 2.43 29.65
C ASN A 36 -12.55 2.54 31.16
N THR A 37 -12.32 3.72 31.71
CA THR A 37 -12.50 4.03 33.13
C THR A 37 -13.97 4.26 33.55
N ASN A 38 -14.89 4.29 32.58
CA ASN A 38 -16.27 4.70 32.82
C ASN A 38 -17.28 3.54 32.96
N GLY A 39 -16.83 2.30 33.05
CA GLY A 39 -17.71 1.15 33.25
C GLY A 39 -18.68 0.83 32.10
N ASP A 40 -18.54 1.51 30.97
CA ASP A 40 -19.36 1.24 29.80
C ASP A 40 -19.11 -0.18 29.28
N SER A 41 -20.20 -0.91 29.15
CA SER A 41 -20.15 -2.28 28.64
C SER A 41 -19.39 -2.35 27.33
N ALA A 42 -18.67 -3.45 27.13
CA ALA A 42 -17.88 -3.74 25.93
C ALA A 42 -18.62 -3.51 24.59
N ALA A 43 -19.93 -3.31 24.62
CA ALA A 43 -20.77 -3.00 23.48
C ALA A 43 -20.67 -1.53 23.01
N GLY A 44 -20.46 -0.56 23.92
CA GLY A 44 -20.45 0.88 23.60
C GLY A 44 -19.18 1.35 22.87
N ASN A 45 -18.06 0.65 23.03
CA ASN A 45 -16.74 1.09 22.56
C ASN A 45 -16.17 0.26 21.39
N ARG A 46 -17.04 -0.39 20.63
CA ARG A 46 -16.59 -1.22 19.47
C ARG A 46 -16.11 -0.42 18.28
N GLY A 47 -16.26 0.90 18.33
CA GLY A 47 -16.07 1.77 17.18
C GLY A 47 -17.27 1.73 16.24
N SER A 48 -17.35 2.69 15.35
CA SER A 48 -18.38 2.79 14.31
C SER A 48 -17.75 3.03 12.97
N VAL A 49 -18.07 2.18 12.00
CA VAL A 49 -17.62 2.35 10.61
C VAL A 49 -18.02 3.73 10.09
N THR A 50 -19.27 4.15 10.35
CA THR A 50 -19.76 5.45 9.89
C THR A 50 -18.98 6.59 10.51
N THR A 51 -18.81 6.59 11.83
CA THR A 51 -18.05 7.65 12.53
C THR A 51 -16.61 7.70 12.06
N THR A 52 -15.95 6.55 11.88
CA THR A 52 -14.57 6.48 11.38
C THR A 52 -14.43 7.05 9.97
N VAL A 53 -15.39 6.72 9.09
CA VAL A 53 -15.42 7.23 7.71
C VAL A 53 -15.65 8.75 7.71
N ASP A 54 -16.60 9.25 8.50
CA ASP A 54 -16.92 10.66 8.56
C ASP A 54 -15.75 11.48 9.13
N ASN A 55 -15.09 10.98 10.19
CA ASN A 55 -13.91 11.61 10.76
C ASN A 55 -12.75 11.68 9.75
N LEU A 56 -12.51 10.62 8.97
CA LEU A 56 -11.48 10.65 7.93
C LEU A 56 -11.82 11.62 6.81
N LYS A 57 -13.09 11.61 6.34
CA LYS A 57 -13.55 12.55 5.31
C LYS A 57 -13.45 14.01 5.75
N ALA A 58 -13.73 14.30 7.01
CA ALA A 58 -13.61 15.65 7.57
C ALA A 58 -12.17 16.20 7.52
N ARG A 59 -11.16 15.31 7.54
CA ARG A 59 -9.75 15.71 7.40
C ARG A 59 -9.34 16.10 5.97
N ALA A 60 -10.18 15.81 4.97
CA ALA A 60 -9.95 16.12 3.55
C ALA A 60 -8.56 15.70 3.02
N ILE A 61 -8.04 14.57 3.50
CA ILE A 61 -6.72 14.05 3.09
C ILE A 61 -6.80 13.53 1.65
N ASN A 62 -5.87 13.96 0.81
CA ASN A 62 -5.68 13.45 -0.54
C ASN A 62 -4.19 13.19 -0.79
N SER A 63 -3.70 12.06 -0.32
CA SER A 63 -2.30 11.70 -0.40
C SER A 63 -2.10 10.25 -0.80
N SER A 64 -1.27 10.03 -1.81
CA SER A 64 -0.85 8.68 -2.19
C SER A 64 0.28 8.13 -1.30
N TYR A 65 0.85 8.97 -0.44
CA TYR A 65 1.91 8.59 0.50
C TYR A 65 1.38 8.14 1.86
N GLY A 66 0.05 8.06 2.02
CA GLY A 66 -0.61 7.56 3.22
C GLY A 66 -1.53 6.39 2.93
N THR A 67 -1.74 5.55 3.95
CA THR A 67 -2.74 4.48 3.94
C THR A 67 -3.30 4.29 5.35
N ALA A 68 -4.54 3.82 5.44
CA ALA A 68 -5.23 3.58 6.70
C ALA A 68 -5.96 2.24 6.67
N TYR A 69 -6.11 1.63 7.85
CA TYR A 69 -6.74 0.34 8.03
C TYR A 69 -7.78 0.37 9.16
N TYR A 70 -8.73 -0.54 9.11
CA TYR A 70 -9.79 -0.70 10.11
C TYR A 70 -10.27 -2.17 10.15
N PRO A 71 -10.63 -2.74 11.30
CA PRO A 71 -10.61 -2.23 12.67
C PRO A 71 -9.30 -2.58 13.41
N TRP A 72 -9.27 -2.27 14.70
CA TRP A 72 -8.25 -2.77 15.62
C TRP A 72 -8.24 -4.29 15.67
N VAL A 73 -7.07 -4.86 15.88
CA VAL A 73 -6.83 -6.30 15.91
C VAL A 73 -6.41 -6.78 17.30
N GLN A 74 -6.79 -8.01 17.63
CA GLN A 74 -6.33 -8.68 18.83
C GLN A 74 -5.12 -9.52 18.49
N ILE A 75 -4.04 -9.34 19.20
CA ILE A 75 -2.80 -10.10 19.03
C ILE A 75 -2.51 -10.90 20.29
N LYS A 76 -1.77 -12.00 20.12
CA LYS A 76 -1.29 -12.79 21.25
C LYS A 76 0.04 -12.20 21.74
N ASP A 77 0.11 -11.91 23.03
CA ASP A 77 1.36 -11.53 23.68
C ASP A 77 2.23 -12.77 23.86
N SER A 78 3.43 -12.74 23.31
CA SER A 78 4.38 -13.86 23.36
C SER A 78 5.01 -14.08 24.74
N GLU A 79 5.05 -13.03 25.59
CA GLU A 79 5.68 -13.10 26.92
C GLU A 79 4.70 -13.60 27.98
N THR A 80 3.50 -13.02 28.00
CA THR A 80 2.51 -13.35 29.04
C THR A 80 1.51 -14.43 28.60
N GLY A 81 1.47 -14.76 27.31
CA GLY A 81 0.46 -15.64 26.71
C GLY A 81 -0.94 -15.02 26.65
N GLY A 82 -1.10 -13.79 27.15
CA GLY A 82 -2.35 -13.03 27.11
C GLY A 82 -2.72 -12.51 25.75
N SER A 83 -3.87 -11.90 25.64
CA SER A 83 -4.32 -11.21 24.44
C SER A 83 -4.37 -9.71 24.67
N LEU A 84 -3.88 -8.93 23.72
CA LEU A 84 -3.93 -7.47 23.78
C LEU A 84 -4.48 -6.89 22.47
N TRP A 85 -5.06 -5.71 22.56
CA TRP A 85 -5.54 -4.98 21.40
C TRP A 85 -4.45 -4.10 20.84
N ALA A 86 -4.23 -4.22 19.54
CA ALA A 86 -3.22 -3.47 18.81
C ALA A 86 -3.84 -2.65 17.66
N PRO A 87 -3.25 -1.50 17.33
CA PRO A 87 -3.71 -0.73 16.18
C PRO A 87 -3.46 -1.50 14.87
N PRO A 88 -4.31 -1.32 13.87
CA PRO A 88 -4.25 -2.05 12.60
C PRO A 88 -2.96 -1.76 11.81
N SER A 89 -2.27 -0.64 12.06
CA SER A 89 -0.98 -0.31 11.45
C SER A 89 0.09 -1.38 11.70
N ILE A 90 0.10 -2.01 12.89
CA ILE A 90 1.03 -3.08 13.25
C ILE A 90 0.81 -4.30 12.35
N ALA A 91 -0.46 -4.70 12.17
CA ALA A 91 -0.82 -5.81 11.30
C ALA A 91 -0.47 -5.51 9.83
N ALA A 92 -0.71 -4.29 9.38
CA ALA A 92 -0.37 -3.85 8.02
C ALA A 92 1.14 -3.89 7.75
N LEU A 93 1.97 -3.42 8.69
CA LEU A 93 3.43 -3.51 8.60
C LEU A 93 3.90 -4.96 8.51
N GLY A 94 3.31 -5.86 9.31
CA GLY A 94 3.60 -7.29 9.24
C GLY A 94 3.28 -7.87 7.87
N VAL A 95 2.13 -7.55 7.30
CA VAL A 95 1.74 -8.01 5.95
C VAL A 95 2.65 -7.43 4.87
N PHE A 96 3.08 -6.17 4.99
CA PHE A 96 4.04 -5.59 4.03
C PHE A 96 5.37 -6.34 4.05
N SER A 97 5.91 -6.61 5.24
CA SER A 97 7.15 -7.37 5.41
C SER A 97 7.00 -8.81 4.90
N SER A 98 5.91 -9.49 5.24
CA SER A 98 5.63 -10.85 4.78
C SER A 98 5.48 -10.93 3.26
N THR A 99 4.79 -9.97 2.65
CA THR A 99 4.62 -9.90 1.20
C THR A 99 5.97 -9.73 0.50
N GLU A 100 6.81 -8.84 1.01
CA GLU A 100 8.15 -8.59 0.45
C GLU A 100 9.07 -9.82 0.57
N LYS A 101 8.96 -10.57 1.67
CA LYS A 101 9.73 -11.80 1.89
C LYS A 101 9.28 -12.96 1.00
N LYS A 102 7.98 -13.12 0.76
CA LYS A 102 7.39 -14.26 0.02
C LYS A 102 7.29 -14.03 -1.47
N ALA A 103 7.20 -12.77 -1.89
CA ALA A 103 7.04 -12.37 -3.27
C ALA A 103 7.93 -11.14 -3.53
N ASP A 104 7.34 -10.06 -4.04
CA ASP A 104 8.05 -8.81 -4.27
C ASP A 104 7.33 -7.64 -3.60
N LEU A 105 8.06 -6.57 -3.34
CA LEU A 105 7.59 -5.36 -2.68
C LEU A 105 6.40 -4.71 -3.41
N TRP A 106 6.33 -4.87 -4.74
CA TRP A 106 5.25 -4.34 -5.59
C TRP A 106 4.05 -5.26 -5.75
N MET A 107 4.04 -6.40 -5.10
CA MET A 107 2.86 -7.24 -5.05
C MET A 107 1.84 -6.66 -4.06
N ALA A 108 0.55 -6.84 -4.38
CA ALA A 108 -0.53 -6.36 -3.52
C ALA A 108 -0.48 -7.01 -2.13
N PRO A 109 -0.30 -6.23 -1.05
CA PRO A 109 -0.24 -6.74 0.32
C PRO A 109 -1.66 -6.92 0.89
N ALA A 110 -2.51 -7.65 0.19
CA ALA A 110 -3.91 -7.84 0.51
C ALA A 110 -4.45 -9.14 -0.10
N GLY A 111 -5.68 -9.50 0.26
CA GLY A 111 -6.37 -10.67 -0.25
C GLY A 111 -5.93 -11.97 0.41
N PHE A 112 -6.58 -13.07 0.02
CA PHE A 112 -6.42 -14.37 0.68
C PHE A 112 -5.00 -14.95 0.56
N THR A 113 -4.29 -14.64 -0.50
CA THR A 113 -2.95 -15.16 -0.76
C THR A 113 -1.86 -14.49 0.10
N ARG A 114 -1.95 -13.19 0.33
CA ARG A 114 -0.89 -12.39 0.95
C ARG A 114 -1.34 -11.56 2.16
N GLY A 115 -2.65 -11.31 2.30
CA GLY A 115 -3.21 -10.49 3.37
C GLY A 115 -3.57 -11.24 4.65
N GLY A 116 -3.32 -12.56 4.74
CA GLY A 116 -3.66 -13.38 5.89
C GLY A 116 -2.90 -13.00 7.16
N LEU A 117 -3.61 -12.93 8.28
CA LEU A 117 -3.10 -12.52 9.58
C LEU A 117 -3.15 -13.63 10.64
N THR A 118 -4.02 -14.63 10.48
CA THR A 118 -4.35 -15.62 11.52
C THR A 118 -3.19 -16.57 11.83
N GLU A 119 -2.43 -16.98 10.84
CA GLU A 119 -1.36 -17.97 10.98
C GLU A 119 0.00 -17.37 11.35
N GLY A 120 0.04 -16.12 11.79
CA GLY A 120 1.32 -15.45 12.04
C GLY A 120 2.14 -15.19 10.77
N ALA A 121 1.53 -15.31 9.59
CA ALA A 121 2.18 -15.09 8.31
C ALA A 121 2.79 -13.68 8.20
N ALA A 122 2.24 -12.75 8.94
CA ALA A 122 2.72 -11.38 9.09
C ALA A 122 3.72 -11.18 10.25
N GLY A 123 4.25 -12.25 10.85
CA GLY A 123 5.12 -12.17 12.02
C GLY A 123 4.40 -11.95 13.35
N ILE A 124 3.10 -11.62 13.30
CA ILE A 124 2.24 -11.39 14.46
C ILE A 124 0.98 -12.23 14.27
N ALA A 125 0.68 -13.12 15.23
CA ALA A 125 -0.55 -13.90 15.18
C ALA A 125 -1.74 -13.04 15.64
N VAL A 126 -2.62 -12.70 14.72
CA VAL A 126 -3.87 -12.01 14.99
C VAL A 126 -4.95 -13.04 15.33
N THR A 127 -5.48 -12.97 16.56
CA THR A 127 -6.48 -13.91 17.08
C THR A 127 -7.91 -13.39 16.94
N GLY A 128 -8.10 -12.09 16.77
CA GLY A 128 -9.41 -11.49 16.68
C GLY A 128 -9.40 -10.11 16.01
N VAL A 129 -10.59 -9.65 15.67
CA VAL A 129 -10.84 -8.28 15.21
C VAL A 129 -11.86 -7.63 16.14
N ARG A 130 -11.70 -6.35 16.40
CA ARG A 130 -12.60 -5.64 17.32
C ARG A 130 -14.04 -5.60 16.81
N GLN A 131 -14.20 -5.45 15.51
CA GLN A 131 -15.50 -5.48 14.85
C GLN A 131 -15.44 -6.47 13.68
N LYS A 132 -16.37 -7.42 13.66
CA LYS A 132 -16.58 -8.28 12.50
C LYS A 132 -17.34 -7.49 11.45
N LEU A 133 -16.68 -7.18 10.35
CA LEU A 133 -17.26 -6.39 9.26
C LEU A 133 -18.12 -7.28 8.35
N ILE A 134 -19.34 -6.84 8.07
CA ILE A 134 -20.17 -7.39 7.00
C ILE A 134 -19.75 -6.80 5.65
N SER A 135 -20.25 -7.36 4.53
CA SER A 135 -19.84 -6.93 3.18
C SER A 135 -20.05 -5.44 2.95
N SER A 136 -21.26 -4.95 3.27
CA SER A 136 -21.60 -3.52 3.08
C SER A 136 -20.73 -2.57 3.90
N GLU A 137 -20.28 -2.97 5.08
CA GLU A 137 -19.36 -2.17 5.90
C GLU A 137 -17.96 -2.15 5.30
N ARG A 138 -17.49 -3.30 4.76
CA ARG A 138 -16.21 -3.35 4.03
C ARG A 138 -16.23 -2.46 2.80
N ASP A 139 -17.32 -2.50 2.04
CA ASP A 139 -17.49 -1.67 0.84
C ASP A 139 -17.47 -0.18 1.21
N LYS A 140 -18.22 0.21 2.27
CA LYS A 140 -18.24 1.59 2.76
C LYS A 140 -16.87 2.10 3.20
N LEU A 141 -16.08 1.27 3.90
CA LEU A 141 -14.71 1.59 4.26
C LEU A 141 -13.83 1.75 3.01
N TYR A 142 -13.94 0.81 2.09
CA TYR A 142 -13.11 0.79 0.88
C TYR A 142 -13.43 1.98 -0.04
N GLU A 143 -14.67 2.39 -0.16
CA GLU A 143 -15.06 3.63 -0.86
C GLU A 143 -14.45 4.88 -0.22
N ALA A 144 -14.29 4.88 1.10
CA ALA A 144 -13.66 5.97 1.84
C ALA A 144 -12.12 5.87 1.89
N ASN A 145 -11.49 5.00 1.09
CA ASN A 145 -10.04 4.75 1.07
C ASN A 145 -9.46 4.19 2.39
N ILE A 146 -10.29 3.51 3.16
CA ILE A 146 -9.87 2.76 4.34
C ILE A 146 -9.82 1.27 3.99
N ASN A 147 -8.70 0.63 4.26
CA ASN A 147 -8.50 -0.78 3.94
C ASN A 147 -9.10 -1.67 5.04
N PRO A 148 -10.15 -2.45 4.76
CA PRO A 148 -10.80 -3.28 5.76
C PRO A 148 -9.96 -4.51 6.11
N ILE A 149 -9.96 -4.87 7.39
CA ILE A 149 -9.51 -6.15 7.91
C ILE A 149 -10.75 -6.99 8.18
N GLY A 150 -10.98 -7.98 7.33
CA GLY A 150 -12.16 -8.84 7.40
C GLY A 150 -11.87 -10.18 8.07
N SER A 151 -12.88 -10.75 8.72
CA SER A 151 -12.85 -12.12 9.23
C SER A 151 -13.70 -13.01 8.30
N PHE A 152 -13.07 -13.99 7.69
CA PHE A 152 -13.68 -14.92 6.75
C PHE A 152 -13.70 -16.33 7.34
N PRO A 153 -14.80 -17.10 7.17
CA PRO A 153 -14.93 -18.41 7.83
C PRO A 153 -13.86 -19.42 7.46
N ALA A 154 -13.39 -19.44 6.21
CA ALA A 154 -12.42 -20.41 5.72
C ALA A 154 -10.97 -19.88 5.79
N GLU A 155 -10.79 -18.60 5.55
CA GLU A 155 -9.45 -17.97 5.40
C GLU A 155 -8.97 -17.23 6.66
N GLY A 156 -9.85 -17.12 7.67
CA GLY A 156 -9.53 -16.41 8.90
C GLY A 156 -9.55 -14.89 8.75
N ILE A 157 -8.64 -14.22 9.43
CA ILE A 157 -8.54 -12.75 9.45
C ILE A 157 -7.58 -12.30 8.37
N VAL A 158 -8.06 -11.43 7.48
CA VAL A 158 -7.35 -11.03 6.26
C VAL A 158 -7.46 -9.52 6.03
N ILE A 159 -6.37 -8.88 5.62
CA ILE A 159 -6.40 -7.53 5.05
C ILE A 159 -7.02 -7.63 3.65
N PHE A 160 -8.17 -6.97 3.45
CA PHE A 160 -8.96 -7.08 2.22
C PHE A 160 -9.10 -5.72 1.50
N GLY A 161 -7.97 -5.01 1.37
CA GLY A 161 -7.89 -3.74 0.67
C GLY A 161 -6.45 -3.26 0.52
N GLN A 162 -6.19 -2.45 -0.51
CA GLN A 162 -4.87 -1.90 -0.81
C GLN A 162 -4.92 -0.46 -1.35
N LYS A 163 -5.85 0.35 -0.90
CA LYS A 163 -5.95 1.76 -1.29
C LYS A 163 -5.01 2.64 -0.49
N THR A 164 -4.46 3.65 -1.15
CA THR A 164 -3.86 4.81 -0.49
C THR A 164 -4.93 5.81 -0.10
N LEU A 165 -4.57 6.85 0.65
CA LEU A 165 -5.50 7.94 1.01
C LEU A 165 -5.74 8.93 -0.14
N GLN A 166 -5.35 8.57 -1.36
CA GLN A 166 -5.59 9.40 -2.54
C GLN A 166 -7.04 9.29 -2.99
N THR A 167 -7.73 10.42 -3.04
CA THR A 167 -9.14 10.50 -3.45
C THR A 167 -9.31 10.62 -4.95
N VAL A 168 -8.32 11.21 -5.64
CA VAL A 168 -8.33 11.35 -7.09
C VAL A 168 -7.84 10.06 -7.74
N PRO A 169 -8.60 9.41 -8.63
CA PRO A 169 -8.18 8.20 -9.32
C PRO A 169 -6.89 8.40 -10.10
N SER A 170 -5.88 7.57 -9.82
CA SER A 170 -4.62 7.53 -10.57
C SER A 170 -3.93 6.19 -10.39
N ALA A 171 -2.80 5.97 -11.04
CA ALA A 171 -2.02 4.75 -10.82
C ALA A 171 -1.49 4.63 -9.37
N THR A 172 -1.35 5.74 -8.66
CA THR A 172 -0.81 5.79 -7.30
C THR A 172 -1.88 5.72 -6.20
N ASP A 173 -3.14 5.51 -6.57
CA ASP A 173 -4.23 5.27 -5.62
C ASP A 173 -4.18 3.86 -4.99
N ARG A 174 -3.23 3.03 -5.43
CA ARG A 174 -2.99 1.67 -4.90
C ARG A 174 -1.64 1.56 -4.22
N ILE A 175 -1.62 0.85 -3.09
CA ILE A 175 -0.43 0.66 -2.24
C ILE A 175 0.69 -0.04 -3.01
N ASN A 176 0.38 -1.08 -3.76
CA ASN A 176 1.37 -1.83 -4.52
C ASN A 176 2.12 -0.94 -5.52
N VAL A 177 1.42 -0.08 -6.25
CA VAL A 177 2.02 0.86 -7.20
C VAL A 177 2.82 1.94 -6.48
N ARG A 178 2.32 2.49 -5.36
CA ARG A 178 3.05 3.48 -4.58
C ARG A 178 4.36 2.89 -4.02
N ARG A 179 4.32 1.68 -3.49
CA ARG A 179 5.52 0.99 -2.99
C ARG A 179 6.53 0.72 -4.12
N LEU A 180 6.05 0.29 -5.30
CA LEU A 180 6.87 0.13 -6.49
C LEU A 180 7.60 1.43 -6.86
N LEU A 181 6.86 2.55 -6.96
CA LEU A 181 7.44 3.82 -7.34
C LEU A 181 8.46 4.34 -6.33
N ASN A 182 8.20 4.16 -5.04
CA ASN A 182 9.15 4.51 -3.99
C ASN A 182 10.45 3.68 -4.12
N HIS A 183 10.32 2.37 -4.37
CA HIS A 183 11.47 1.49 -4.59
C HIS A 183 12.29 1.89 -5.83
N ILE A 184 11.62 2.10 -6.97
CA ILE A 184 12.30 2.54 -8.20
C ILE A 184 13.03 3.85 -7.99
N LYS A 185 12.40 4.81 -7.31
CA LYS A 185 13.04 6.10 -6.99
C LYS A 185 14.33 5.91 -6.21
N ILE A 186 14.33 5.06 -5.18
CA ILE A 186 15.51 4.79 -4.37
C ILE A 186 16.61 4.12 -5.22
N GLU A 187 16.26 3.09 -5.99
CA GLU A 187 17.24 2.38 -6.82
C GLU A 187 17.84 3.27 -7.90
N ILE A 188 17.03 4.06 -8.62
CA ILE A 188 17.53 4.99 -9.64
C ILE A 188 18.36 6.10 -8.99
N SER A 189 17.98 6.59 -7.82
CA SER A 189 18.77 7.58 -7.08
C SER A 189 20.14 7.03 -6.64
N ARG A 190 20.22 5.75 -6.27
CA ARG A 190 21.49 5.08 -5.95
C ARG A 190 22.40 5.00 -7.19
N ILE A 191 21.84 4.63 -8.35
CA ILE A 191 22.58 4.62 -9.61
C ILE A 191 23.10 6.02 -9.94
N ALA A 192 22.24 7.05 -9.84
CA ALA A 192 22.62 8.43 -10.12
C ALA A 192 23.74 8.92 -9.17
N ALA A 193 23.68 8.54 -7.90
CA ALA A 193 24.70 8.91 -6.92
C ALA A 193 26.10 8.38 -7.27
N THR A 194 26.21 7.23 -7.93
CA THR A 194 27.53 6.69 -8.36
C THR A 194 28.16 7.46 -9.50
N LEU A 195 27.40 8.32 -10.17
CA LEU A 195 27.85 9.12 -11.31
C LEU A 195 28.12 10.57 -10.95
N LEU A 196 27.95 10.95 -9.69
CA LEU A 196 28.32 12.29 -9.21
C LEU A 196 29.82 12.51 -9.40
N PHE A 197 30.15 13.71 -9.88
CA PHE A 197 31.51 14.14 -10.22
C PHE A 197 32.14 13.46 -11.45
N GLU A 198 31.44 12.58 -12.13
CA GLU A 198 31.88 12.08 -13.44
C GLU A 198 31.70 13.16 -14.53
N PRO A 199 32.50 13.15 -15.61
CA PRO A 199 32.34 14.07 -16.73
C PRO A 199 30.94 14.00 -17.34
N ASN A 200 30.31 15.14 -17.60
CA ASN A 200 28.98 15.23 -18.20
C ASN A 200 29.02 14.99 -19.72
N LEU A 201 29.30 13.75 -20.11
CA LEU A 201 29.50 13.30 -21.49
C LEU A 201 28.52 12.18 -21.85
N GLN A 202 28.37 11.94 -23.16
CA GLN A 202 27.50 10.88 -23.68
C GLN A 202 27.80 9.50 -23.07
N THR A 203 29.06 9.17 -22.86
CA THR A 203 29.48 7.90 -22.25
C THR A 203 28.95 7.72 -20.82
N THR A 204 28.91 8.79 -20.02
CA THR A 204 28.34 8.78 -18.68
C THR A 204 26.82 8.64 -18.73
N TRP A 205 26.17 9.29 -19.70
CA TRP A 205 24.73 9.16 -19.91
C TRP A 205 24.33 7.73 -20.32
N ASP A 206 25.09 7.12 -21.24
CA ASP A 206 24.85 5.73 -21.68
C ASP A 206 25.05 4.75 -20.53
N ARG A 207 26.04 4.99 -19.67
CA ARG A 207 26.29 4.20 -18.45
C ARG A 207 25.10 4.27 -17.50
N PHE A 208 24.57 5.47 -17.23
CA PHE A 208 23.36 5.64 -16.40
C PHE A 208 22.18 4.89 -17.01
N LYS A 209 21.91 5.12 -18.30
CA LYS A 209 20.78 4.53 -19.01
C LYS A 209 20.85 3.01 -18.96
N ASN A 210 22.00 2.41 -19.28
CA ASN A 210 22.17 0.96 -19.27
C ASN A 210 21.93 0.36 -17.85
N GLN A 211 22.42 1.01 -16.80
CA GLN A 211 22.19 0.56 -15.43
C GLN A 211 20.72 0.70 -15.01
N ALA A 212 20.08 1.81 -15.36
CA ALA A 212 18.67 2.03 -15.10
C ALA A 212 17.78 1.05 -15.87
N ASP A 213 18.03 0.85 -17.16
CA ASP A 213 17.31 -0.09 -18.01
C ASP A 213 17.42 -1.53 -17.46
N THR A 214 18.62 -1.96 -17.05
CA THR A 214 18.83 -3.29 -16.45
C THR A 214 18.01 -3.49 -15.18
N LYS A 215 17.95 -2.49 -14.32
CA LYS A 215 17.15 -2.54 -13.08
C LYS A 215 15.65 -2.59 -13.38
N LEU A 216 15.18 -1.75 -14.28
CA LEU A 216 13.76 -1.67 -14.64
C LEU A 216 13.31 -2.92 -15.41
N GLU A 217 14.13 -3.49 -16.26
CA GLU A 217 13.85 -4.78 -16.92
C GLU A 217 13.71 -5.91 -15.91
N GLY A 218 14.58 -5.96 -14.89
CA GLY A 218 14.45 -6.91 -13.77
C GLY A 218 13.14 -6.78 -13.00
N ILE A 219 12.62 -5.55 -12.82
CA ILE A 219 11.30 -5.30 -12.18
C ILE A 219 10.16 -5.71 -13.13
N LYS A 220 10.28 -5.42 -14.42
CA LYS A 220 9.32 -5.82 -15.46
C LYS A 220 9.23 -7.36 -15.57
N GLY A 221 10.36 -8.05 -15.60
CA GLY A 221 10.41 -9.52 -15.62
C GLY A 221 9.77 -10.19 -14.40
N ARG A 222 9.63 -9.45 -13.28
CA ARG A 222 8.94 -9.90 -12.06
C ARG A 222 7.55 -9.27 -11.88
N PHE A 223 6.92 -8.85 -12.96
CA PHE A 223 5.53 -8.33 -13.01
C PHE A 223 5.30 -7.03 -12.20
N GLY A 224 6.32 -6.23 -11.96
CA GLY A 224 6.17 -4.91 -11.32
C GLY A 224 5.76 -3.83 -12.32
N LEU A 225 6.26 -3.92 -13.54
CA LEU A 225 5.98 -2.99 -14.62
C LEU A 225 5.42 -3.75 -15.84
N GLU A 226 4.47 -3.14 -16.54
CA GLU A 226 4.06 -3.56 -17.87
C GLU A 226 5.08 -3.08 -18.90
N ASP A 227 5.52 -1.83 -18.75
CA ASP A 227 6.50 -1.21 -19.63
C ASP A 227 7.21 -0.03 -18.97
N PHE A 228 8.36 0.35 -19.51
CA PHE A 228 9.11 1.53 -19.08
C PHE A 228 9.93 2.12 -20.21
N LYS A 229 10.36 3.37 -20.04
CA LYS A 229 11.27 4.05 -20.98
C LYS A 229 12.16 5.02 -20.22
N VAL A 230 13.47 4.89 -20.37
CA VAL A 230 14.46 5.85 -19.87
C VAL A 230 14.92 6.72 -21.03
N VAL A 231 14.77 8.02 -20.90
CA VAL A 231 15.21 9.02 -21.87
C VAL A 231 16.29 9.88 -21.24
N LEU A 232 17.48 9.78 -21.78
CA LEU A 232 18.63 10.59 -21.41
C LEU A 232 19.44 10.81 -22.68
N ASP A 233 19.25 11.96 -23.28
CA ASP A 233 19.86 12.38 -24.53
C ASP A 233 19.94 13.92 -24.61
N LYS A 234 20.35 14.45 -25.74
CA LYS A 234 20.47 15.89 -25.97
C LYS A 234 19.13 16.66 -25.90
N THR A 235 18.00 15.95 -25.95
CA THR A 235 16.65 16.56 -25.80
C THR A 235 16.26 16.76 -24.34
N THR A 236 16.82 15.93 -23.45
CA THR A 236 16.60 16.04 -22.00
C THR A 236 17.72 16.82 -21.32
N THR A 237 18.99 16.49 -21.63
CA THR A 237 20.16 17.20 -21.12
C THR A 237 20.67 18.15 -22.23
N THR A 238 20.12 19.36 -22.24
CA THR A 238 20.49 20.40 -23.22
C THR A 238 21.87 20.97 -22.91
N PRO A 239 22.56 21.65 -23.89
CA PRO A 239 23.83 22.31 -23.66
C PRO A 239 23.83 23.27 -22.46
N ASP A 240 22.74 24.05 -22.26
CA ASP A 240 22.58 24.92 -21.11
C ASP A 240 22.62 24.14 -19.76
N LEU A 241 22.02 22.95 -19.71
CA LEU A 241 22.09 22.09 -18.52
C LEU A 241 23.50 21.52 -18.33
N VAL A 242 24.19 21.16 -19.41
CA VAL A 242 25.58 20.69 -19.35
C VAL A 242 26.49 21.80 -18.80
N ASP A 243 26.34 23.02 -19.27
CA ASP A 243 27.10 24.20 -18.79
C ASP A 243 26.83 24.50 -17.31
N ARG A 244 25.66 24.13 -16.82
CA ARG A 244 25.26 24.23 -15.40
C ARG A 244 25.61 22.98 -14.58
N ASN A 245 26.37 22.04 -15.15
CA ASN A 245 26.73 20.76 -14.54
C ASN A 245 25.55 19.89 -14.13
N ILE A 246 24.45 19.93 -14.89
CA ILE A 246 23.21 19.17 -14.63
C ILE A 246 23.03 18.11 -15.68
N MET A 247 22.83 16.86 -15.26
CA MET A 247 22.32 15.76 -16.06
C MET A 247 20.83 15.56 -15.74
N TYR A 248 19.97 15.60 -16.77
CA TYR A 248 18.52 15.47 -16.60
C TYR A 248 17.99 14.27 -17.37
N ALA A 249 17.56 13.24 -16.64
CA ALA A 249 16.93 12.04 -17.20
C ALA A 249 15.43 12.04 -16.95
N LYS A 250 14.65 11.50 -17.89
CA LYS A 250 13.22 11.21 -17.75
C LYS A 250 13.01 9.70 -17.72
N VAL A 251 12.32 9.22 -16.68
CA VAL A 251 11.94 7.82 -16.56
C VAL A 251 10.42 7.72 -16.63
N PHE A 252 9.91 7.10 -17.68
CA PHE A 252 8.50 6.80 -17.88
C PHE A 252 8.22 5.39 -17.40
N LEU A 253 7.17 5.23 -16.59
CA LEU A 253 6.83 3.95 -15.97
C LEU A 253 5.37 3.63 -16.22
N LYS A 254 5.09 2.40 -16.62
CA LYS A 254 3.74 1.83 -16.74
C LYS A 254 3.62 0.68 -15.72
N PRO A 255 3.08 0.94 -14.51
CA PRO A 255 2.99 -0.08 -13.47
C PRO A 255 1.95 -1.13 -13.80
N ALA A 256 2.22 -2.39 -13.43
CA ALA A 256 1.24 -3.45 -13.46
C ALA A 256 0.16 -3.23 -12.40
N ARG A 257 -1.10 -3.48 -12.76
CA ARG A 257 -2.25 -3.32 -11.86
C ARG A 257 -2.69 -4.67 -11.29
N ALA A 258 -3.11 -4.68 -10.03
CA ALA A 258 -3.73 -5.84 -9.42
C ALA A 258 -5.22 -5.92 -9.77
N ILE A 259 -5.74 -7.14 -9.91
CA ILE A 259 -7.17 -7.38 -10.09
C ILE A 259 -7.86 -7.21 -8.73
N GLU A 260 -8.90 -6.38 -8.67
CA GLU A 260 -9.71 -6.15 -7.47
C GLU A 260 -11.18 -6.58 -7.65
N PHE A 261 -11.66 -6.56 -8.89
CA PHE A 261 -13.04 -6.95 -9.22
C PHE A 261 -13.03 -8.00 -10.31
N ILE A 262 -13.81 -9.06 -10.12
CA ILE A 262 -13.99 -10.15 -11.08
C ILE A 262 -15.47 -10.22 -11.38
N ALA A 263 -15.86 -9.96 -12.64
CA ALA A 263 -17.20 -10.23 -13.15
C ALA A 263 -17.19 -11.55 -13.90
N ILE A 264 -18.15 -12.44 -13.57
CA ILE A 264 -18.29 -13.75 -14.21
C ILE A 264 -19.73 -13.89 -14.67
N ASP A 265 -19.91 -14.05 -15.97
CA ASP A 265 -21.21 -14.32 -16.57
C ASP A 265 -21.34 -15.82 -16.85
N PHE A 266 -22.38 -16.43 -16.31
CA PHE A 266 -22.72 -17.83 -16.59
C PHE A 266 -23.81 -17.88 -17.65
N VAL A 267 -23.47 -18.40 -18.82
CA VAL A 267 -24.43 -18.61 -19.90
C VAL A 267 -24.87 -20.10 -19.93
N ILE A 268 -26.12 -20.32 -19.64
CA ILE A 268 -26.72 -21.67 -19.75
C ILE A 268 -27.20 -21.87 -21.16
N THR A 269 -26.61 -22.80 -21.89
CA THR A 269 -27.01 -23.19 -23.24
C THR A 269 -27.85 -24.46 -23.19
N ASN A 270 -28.81 -24.60 -24.13
CA ASN A 270 -29.61 -25.80 -24.28
C ASN A 270 -28.73 -27.00 -24.72
N SER A 271 -29.11 -28.20 -24.31
CA SER A 271 -28.42 -29.42 -24.73
C SER A 271 -28.50 -29.56 -26.28
N GLY A 272 -27.32 -29.53 -26.91
CA GLY A 272 -27.19 -29.58 -28.38
C GLY A 272 -26.66 -28.30 -29.03
N ALA A 273 -26.46 -27.22 -28.26
CA ALA A 273 -25.74 -26.04 -28.78
C ALA A 273 -24.23 -26.33 -28.84
N SER A 274 -23.62 -26.10 -29.99
CA SER A 274 -22.15 -26.09 -30.10
C SER A 274 -21.60 -24.77 -29.55
N PHE A 275 -20.58 -24.83 -28.71
CA PHE A 275 -19.84 -23.64 -28.31
C PHE A 275 -18.99 -23.22 -29.52
N SER A 276 -19.36 -22.15 -30.19
CA SER A 276 -18.46 -21.48 -31.16
C SER A 276 -17.58 -20.50 -30.37
N ASP A 277 -16.27 -20.62 -30.57
CA ASP A 277 -15.29 -19.68 -30.05
C ASP A 277 -15.54 -18.23 -30.51
#